data_53461868a58adb7400f7f854740013c5
#
_entry.id   53461868a58adb7400f7f854740013c5
#
_cell.length_a   1.000
_cell.length_b   1.000
_cell.length_c   1.000
_cell.angle_alpha   90.00
_cell.angle_beta   90.00
_cell.angle_gamma   90.00
#
_symmetry.space_group_name_H-M   'P 1'
#
loop_
_entity.id
_entity.type
_entity.pdbx_description
1 polymer ?
#
loop_
_entity_poly.entity_id
_entity_poly.type
_entity_poly.pdbx_seq_one_letter_code
_entity_poly.pdbx_strand_id
1 'polypeptide(L)'
;MAAVEAGLKGASVSITELGRTLSGPACIKHKIKRMDRLAGNRHLNTERMAVYGAITQWLLQSLPMPLILIDWSPLTADQHQQLLRAALPTGGRSVTLYEEIHPVKKLGNRRIQQRFLRSLQALLPAHVTPIIVADSGFRTPFFREVESFGWHWLGRIRNRDFIAWANRPLKKLILSY
;
A
#
# COMPACT_ATOMS: atom_id res chain seq x y z
N MET A 1 8.04 -5.46 20.05
CA MET A 1 7.54 -4.48 21.04
C MET A 1 8.51 -3.31 21.23
N ALA A 2 9.77 -3.50 21.66
CA ALA A 2 10.69 -2.40 21.96
C ALA A 2 10.92 -1.36 20.83
N ALA A 3 10.98 -1.79 19.55
CA ALA A 3 11.13 -0.88 18.43
C ALA A 3 9.88 -0.02 18.18
N VAL A 4 8.69 -0.59 18.39
CA VAL A 4 7.41 0.13 18.28
C VAL A 4 7.30 1.16 19.39
N GLU A 5 7.64 0.79 20.63
CA GLU A 5 7.68 1.71 21.77
C GLU A 5 8.66 2.86 21.54
N ALA A 6 9.85 2.58 21.01
CA ALA A 6 10.82 3.59 20.64
C ALA A 6 10.32 4.52 19.53
N GLY A 7 9.63 3.99 18.52
CA GLY A 7 9.02 4.76 17.43
C GLY A 7 7.91 5.69 17.89
N LEU A 8 7.12 5.27 18.88
CA LEU A 8 6.05 6.10 19.46
C LEU A 8 6.60 7.25 20.33
N LYS A 9 7.79 7.09 20.89
CA LYS A 9 8.47 8.11 21.73
C LYS A 9 9.40 9.04 20.95
N GLY A 10 9.85 8.61 19.77
CA GLY A 10 10.84 9.35 18.96
C GLY A 10 10.19 10.31 17.96
N ALA A 11 10.94 11.35 17.59
CA ALA A 11 10.56 12.31 16.56
C ALA A 11 10.77 11.75 15.13
N SER A 12 11.51 10.65 14.98
CA SER A 12 11.89 10.05 13.70
C SER A 12 12.03 8.53 13.84
N VAL A 13 11.68 7.80 12.78
CA VAL A 13 11.86 6.34 12.70
C VAL A 13 13.21 5.92 12.09
N SER A 14 14.21 6.80 12.11
CA SER A 14 15.57 6.43 11.71
C SER A 14 16.18 5.41 12.70
N ILE A 15 17.06 4.52 12.20
CA ILE A 15 17.73 3.50 13.03
C ILE A 15 18.44 4.14 14.24
N THR A 16 19.09 5.29 14.02
CA THR A 16 19.81 6.02 15.07
C THR A 16 18.85 6.53 16.13
N GLU A 17 17.76 7.16 15.73
CA GLU A 17 16.78 7.74 16.67
C GLU A 17 16.01 6.67 17.42
N LEU A 18 15.57 5.61 16.75
CA LEU A 18 14.99 4.44 17.39
C LEU A 18 15.95 3.82 18.43
N GLY A 19 17.26 3.75 18.09
CA GLY A 19 18.26 3.25 19.02
C GLY A 19 18.43 4.16 20.24
N ARG A 20 18.42 5.49 20.08
CA ARG A 20 18.55 6.46 21.18
C ARG A 20 17.35 6.44 22.13
N THR A 21 16.16 6.26 21.59
CA THR A 21 14.91 6.25 22.37
C THR A 21 14.58 4.90 23.02
N LEU A 22 15.34 3.83 22.73
CA LEU A 22 15.17 2.54 23.39
C LEU A 22 15.41 2.66 24.90
N SER A 23 14.46 2.14 25.68
CA SER A 23 14.59 2.01 27.13
C SER A 23 15.64 0.94 27.53
N GLY A 24 16.12 0.98 28.78
CA GLY A 24 16.99 -0.03 29.37
C GLY A 24 18.47 0.43 29.55
N PRO A 25 19.28 -0.36 30.29
CA PRO A 25 20.60 0.04 30.77
C PRO A 25 21.72 -0.03 29.72
N ALA A 26 21.48 -0.65 28.55
CA ALA A 26 22.51 -0.78 27.52
C ALA A 26 22.98 0.59 27.00
N CYS A 27 24.26 0.72 26.67
CA CYS A 27 24.80 1.96 26.11
C CYS A 27 24.18 2.23 24.71
N ILE A 28 24.13 3.51 24.31
CA ILE A 28 23.48 3.99 23.08
C ILE A 28 23.98 3.27 21.84
N LYS A 29 25.30 3.03 21.72
CA LYS A 29 25.90 2.30 20.59
C LYS A 29 25.29 0.90 20.43
N HIS A 30 25.07 0.17 21.50
CA HIS A 30 24.47 -1.18 21.47
C HIS A 30 22.98 -1.13 21.14
N LYS A 31 22.27 -0.11 21.62
CA LYS A 31 20.87 0.14 21.28
C LYS A 31 20.68 0.43 19.79
N ILE A 32 21.51 1.30 19.20
CA ILE A 32 21.50 1.59 17.76
C ILE A 32 21.81 0.30 16.96
N LYS A 33 22.85 -0.46 17.35
CA LYS A 33 23.19 -1.72 16.68
C LYS A 33 22.07 -2.76 16.79
N ARG A 34 21.28 -2.74 17.86
CA ARG A 34 20.09 -3.60 18.02
C ARG A 34 19.00 -3.23 16.99
N MET A 35 18.75 -1.95 16.72
CA MET A 35 17.81 -1.49 15.71
C MET A 35 18.29 -1.80 14.30
N ASP A 36 19.57 -1.61 14.03
CA ASP A 36 20.20 -1.98 12.76
C ASP A 36 20.03 -3.49 12.45
N ARG A 37 20.32 -4.35 13.42
CA ARG A 37 20.10 -5.79 13.29
C ARG A 37 18.63 -6.17 13.07
N LEU A 38 17.70 -5.44 13.73
CA LEU A 38 16.27 -5.65 13.54
C LEU A 38 15.86 -5.29 12.11
N ALA A 39 16.30 -4.13 11.60
CA ALA A 39 16.00 -3.69 10.23
C ALA A 39 16.59 -4.64 9.16
N GLY A 40 17.78 -5.20 9.41
CA GLY A 40 18.42 -6.19 8.55
C GLY A 40 17.96 -7.64 8.75
N ASN A 41 16.97 -7.89 9.61
CA ASN A 41 16.53 -9.25 9.91
C ASN A 41 15.66 -9.82 8.77
N ARG A 42 16.23 -10.78 8.01
CA ARG A 42 15.52 -11.44 6.90
C ARG A 42 14.23 -12.16 7.32
N HIS A 43 14.09 -12.57 8.58
CA HIS A 43 12.88 -13.23 9.07
C HIS A 43 11.67 -12.27 9.08
N LEU A 44 11.87 -10.97 9.23
CA LEU A 44 10.78 -9.99 9.09
C LEU A 44 10.15 -10.02 7.69
N ASN A 45 10.93 -10.34 6.65
CA ASN A 45 10.39 -10.48 5.29
C ASN A 45 9.48 -11.70 5.15
N THR A 46 9.76 -12.80 5.84
CA THR A 46 8.90 -14.00 5.83
C THR A 46 7.63 -13.79 6.64
N GLU A 47 7.71 -13.02 7.72
CA GLU A 47 6.58 -12.70 8.60
C GLU A 47 5.70 -11.55 8.06
N ARG A 48 6.18 -10.80 7.08
CA ARG A 48 5.53 -9.58 6.56
C ARG A 48 4.06 -9.80 6.20
N MET A 49 3.73 -10.87 5.49
CA MET A 49 2.36 -11.17 5.07
C MET A 49 1.45 -11.45 6.27
N ALA A 50 1.95 -12.14 7.30
CA ALA A 50 1.20 -12.37 8.53
C ALA A 50 0.92 -11.07 9.30
N VAL A 51 1.90 -10.16 9.34
CA VAL A 51 1.73 -8.83 9.96
C VAL A 51 0.69 -8.00 9.22
N TYR A 52 0.80 -7.89 7.88
CA TYR A 52 -0.21 -7.19 7.07
C TYR A 52 -1.59 -7.83 7.22
N GLY A 53 -1.67 -9.14 7.23
CA GLY A 53 -2.92 -9.87 7.44
C GLY A 53 -3.58 -9.52 8.77
N ALA A 54 -2.84 -9.57 9.87
CA ALA A 54 -3.34 -9.23 11.20
C ALA A 54 -3.85 -7.78 11.28
N ILE A 55 -3.08 -6.81 10.73
CA ILE A 55 -3.47 -5.40 10.67
C ILE A 55 -4.73 -5.22 9.83
N THR A 56 -4.77 -5.81 8.63
CA THR A 56 -5.89 -5.68 7.70
C THR A 56 -7.17 -6.30 8.26
N GLN A 57 -7.09 -7.49 8.85
CA GLN A 57 -8.21 -8.15 9.52
C GLN A 57 -8.77 -7.28 10.65
N TRP A 58 -7.90 -6.72 11.49
CA TRP A 58 -8.31 -5.85 12.59
C TRP A 58 -8.94 -4.54 12.10
N LEU A 59 -8.37 -3.88 11.10
CA LEU A 59 -8.87 -2.60 10.57
C LEU A 59 -10.21 -2.76 9.85
N LEU A 60 -10.42 -3.88 9.14
CA LEU A 60 -11.57 -4.08 8.27
C LEU A 60 -12.66 -4.97 8.89
N GLN A 61 -12.51 -5.41 10.14
CA GLN A 61 -13.46 -6.35 10.80
C GLN A 61 -14.92 -5.90 10.75
N SER A 62 -15.19 -4.60 10.76
CA SER A 62 -16.53 -4.01 10.73
C SER A 62 -16.83 -3.19 9.47
N LEU A 63 -15.97 -3.25 8.46
CA LEU A 63 -16.08 -2.49 7.22
C LEU A 63 -16.32 -3.43 6.03
N PRO A 64 -17.57 -3.74 5.67
CA PRO A 64 -17.83 -4.68 4.56
C PRO A 64 -17.47 -4.11 3.18
N MET A 65 -17.47 -2.79 3.01
CA MET A 65 -17.19 -2.11 1.73
C MET A 65 -16.24 -0.92 1.95
N PRO A 66 -14.96 -1.14 2.31
CA PRO A 66 -14.01 -0.05 2.50
C PRO A 66 -13.56 0.56 1.17
N LEU A 67 -13.26 1.85 1.18
CA LEU A 67 -12.44 2.47 0.13
C LEU A 67 -10.98 2.07 0.35
N ILE A 68 -10.32 1.54 -0.68
CA ILE A 68 -8.88 1.22 -0.65
C ILE A 68 -8.19 1.99 -1.77
N LEU A 69 -7.31 2.91 -1.38
CA LEU A 69 -6.49 3.68 -2.31
C LEU A 69 -5.31 2.84 -2.77
N ILE A 70 -5.11 2.71 -4.09
CA ILE A 70 -3.92 2.07 -4.65
C ILE A 70 -3.15 3.08 -5.48
N ASP A 71 -1.87 3.26 -5.16
CA ASP A 71 -1.02 4.25 -5.79
C ASP A 71 0.42 3.77 -5.94
N TRP A 72 1.10 4.34 -6.96
CA TRP A 72 2.54 4.28 -7.15
C TRP A 72 3.16 5.60 -6.71
N SER A 73 4.12 5.55 -5.81
CA SER A 73 4.85 6.73 -5.35
C SER A 73 6.36 6.47 -5.30
N PRO A 74 7.21 7.49 -5.61
CA PRO A 74 8.65 7.33 -5.45
C PRO A 74 9.01 7.15 -3.97
N LEU A 75 9.85 6.15 -3.68
CA LEU A 75 10.32 5.86 -2.34
C LEU A 75 11.63 6.60 -2.02
N THR A 76 12.47 6.80 -3.02
CA THR A 76 13.79 7.44 -2.89
C THR A 76 13.85 8.74 -3.67
N ALA A 77 14.68 9.69 -3.23
CA ALA A 77 14.83 11.00 -3.87
C ALA A 77 15.29 10.89 -5.34
N ASP A 78 16.09 9.87 -5.68
CA ASP A 78 16.55 9.57 -7.04
C ASP A 78 15.48 8.86 -7.88
N GLN A 79 14.30 8.54 -7.29
CA GLN A 79 13.16 7.87 -7.90
C GLN A 79 13.46 6.47 -8.49
N HIS A 80 14.60 5.87 -8.19
CA HIS A 80 14.93 4.53 -8.67
C HIS A 80 14.07 3.43 -8.06
N GLN A 81 13.54 3.66 -6.87
CA GLN A 81 12.63 2.74 -6.18
C GLN A 81 11.23 3.35 -6.11
N GLN A 82 10.25 2.55 -6.48
CA GLN A 82 8.84 2.90 -6.48
C GLN A 82 8.09 2.03 -5.48
N LEU A 83 7.20 2.64 -4.73
CA LEU A 83 6.32 1.99 -3.78
C LEU A 83 4.95 1.82 -4.41
N LEU A 84 4.48 0.58 -4.51
CA LEU A 84 3.08 0.26 -4.81
C LEU A 84 2.39 -0.02 -3.48
N ARG A 85 1.40 0.79 -3.13
CA ARG A 85 0.74 0.75 -1.82
C ARG A 85 -0.76 0.64 -1.96
N ALA A 86 -1.38 -0.20 -1.13
CA ALA A 86 -2.80 -0.20 -0.82
C ALA A 86 -3.01 0.37 0.58
N ALA A 87 -3.85 1.37 0.72
CA ALA A 87 -4.08 2.09 1.96
C ALA A 87 -5.55 2.38 2.22
N LEU A 88 -5.96 2.31 3.49
CA LEU A 88 -7.27 2.70 3.98
C LEU A 88 -7.25 4.19 4.35
N PRO A 89 -8.07 5.06 3.73
CA PRO A 89 -8.18 6.46 4.14
C PRO A 89 -8.89 6.59 5.49
N THR A 90 -8.32 7.39 6.38
CA THR A 90 -8.86 7.62 7.74
C THR A 90 -8.60 9.07 8.17
N GLY A 91 -9.63 9.88 8.29
CA GLY A 91 -9.55 11.20 8.93
C GLY A 91 -8.42 12.12 8.42
N GLY A 92 -8.25 12.26 7.09
CA GLY A 92 -7.19 13.09 6.48
C GLY A 92 -5.81 12.42 6.40
N ARG A 93 -5.70 11.15 6.79
CA ARG A 93 -4.50 10.30 6.67
C ARG A 93 -4.85 9.00 5.96
N SER A 94 -3.86 8.12 5.80
CA SER A 94 -4.08 6.76 5.32
C SER A 94 -3.27 5.76 6.15
N VAL A 95 -3.85 4.56 6.33
CA VAL A 95 -3.18 3.44 6.98
C VAL A 95 -2.86 2.39 5.93
N THR A 96 -1.60 1.97 5.87
CA THR A 96 -1.14 0.96 4.92
C THR A 96 -1.75 -0.40 5.26
N LEU A 97 -2.43 -1.01 4.28
CA LEU A 97 -2.91 -2.38 4.34
C LEU A 97 -1.90 -3.35 3.74
N TYR A 98 -1.25 -2.96 2.64
CA TYR A 98 -0.23 -3.73 1.96
C TYR A 98 0.65 -2.84 1.09
N GLU A 99 1.95 -3.18 0.97
CA GLU A 99 2.86 -2.46 0.08
C GLU A 99 4.00 -3.34 -0.45
N GLU A 100 4.48 -2.99 -1.64
CA GLU A 100 5.64 -3.60 -2.30
C GLU A 100 6.56 -2.52 -2.87
N ILE A 101 7.88 -2.78 -2.82
CA ILE A 101 8.90 -1.91 -3.42
C ILE A 101 9.36 -2.54 -4.73
N HIS A 102 9.44 -1.72 -5.78
CA HIS A 102 9.88 -2.15 -7.10
C HIS A 102 10.84 -1.14 -7.74
N PRO A 103 11.80 -1.58 -8.58
CA PRO A 103 12.58 -0.65 -9.39
C PRO A 103 11.67 0.15 -10.34
N VAL A 104 12.04 1.41 -10.63
CA VAL A 104 11.26 2.32 -11.51
C VAL A 104 10.92 1.71 -12.87
N LYS A 105 11.80 0.87 -13.44
CA LYS A 105 11.55 0.14 -14.69
C LYS A 105 10.35 -0.82 -14.64
N LYS A 106 9.81 -1.06 -13.46
CA LYS A 106 8.63 -1.90 -13.22
C LYS A 106 7.36 -1.09 -12.96
N LEU A 107 7.46 0.23 -12.96
CA LEU A 107 6.32 1.13 -12.80
C LEU A 107 5.24 0.80 -13.84
N GLY A 108 3.99 0.65 -13.42
CA GLY A 108 2.86 0.32 -14.28
C GLY A 108 2.87 -1.09 -14.89
N ASN A 109 3.79 -1.98 -14.46
CA ASN A 109 3.86 -3.33 -15.00
C ASN A 109 2.63 -4.16 -14.62
N ARG A 110 1.89 -4.64 -15.64
CA ARG A 110 0.63 -5.40 -15.47
C ARG A 110 0.79 -6.62 -14.57
N ARG A 111 1.83 -7.44 -14.76
CA ARG A 111 2.03 -8.67 -13.98
C ARG A 111 2.26 -8.37 -12.49
N ILE A 112 2.96 -7.27 -12.20
CA ILE A 112 3.17 -6.81 -10.83
C ILE A 112 1.85 -6.35 -10.21
N GLN A 113 1.09 -5.53 -10.93
CA GLN A 113 -0.21 -5.05 -10.45
C GLN A 113 -1.18 -6.21 -10.18
N GLN A 114 -1.24 -7.21 -11.06
CA GLN A 114 -2.05 -8.41 -10.86
C GLN A 114 -1.62 -9.22 -9.64
N ARG A 115 -0.30 -9.46 -9.48
CA ARG A 115 0.23 -10.16 -8.31
C ARG A 115 -0.07 -9.38 -7.02
N PHE A 116 0.10 -8.06 -7.03
CA PHE A 116 -0.20 -7.18 -5.90
C PHE A 116 -1.67 -7.28 -5.49
N LEU A 117 -2.61 -7.23 -6.44
CA LEU A 117 -4.04 -7.39 -6.17
C LEU A 117 -4.38 -8.75 -5.56
N ARG A 118 -3.76 -9.85 -6.04
CA ARG A 118 -3.94 -11.18 -5.45
C ARG A 118 -3.39 -11.27 -4.04
N SER A 119 -2.23 -10.65 -3.78
CA SER A 119 -1.67 -10.57 -2.42
C SER A 119 -2.60 -9.78 -1.50
N LEU A 120 -3.13 -8.65 -1.98
CA LEU A 120 -4.11 -7.87 -1.23
C LEU A 120 -5.37 -8.68 -0.96
N GLN A 121 -5.91 -9.40 -1.96
CA GLN A 121 -7.07 -10.26 -1.80
C GLN A 121 -6.88 -11.31 -0.69
N ALA A 122 -5.71 -11.92 -0.64
CA ALA A 122 -5.38 -12.92 0.39
C ALA A 122 -5.31 -12.33 1.82
N LEU A 123 -5.12 -11.01 1.95
CA LEU A 123 -5.06 -10.31 3.23
C LEU A 123 -6.44 -9.83 3.71
N LEU A 124 -7.38 -9.59 2.79
CA LEU A 124 -8.70 -9.08 3.11
C LEU A 124 -9.57 -10.13 3.82
N PRO A 125 -10.40 -9.72 4.80
CA PRO A 125 -11.43 -10.61 5.37
C PRO A 125 -12.40 -11.07 4.29
N ALA A 126 -12.90 -12.30 4.40
CA ALA A 126 -13.79 -12.91 3.40
C ALA A 126 -15.11 -12.15 3.16
N HIS A 127 -15.57 -11.39 4.15
CA HIS A 127 -16.80 -10.58 4.06
C HIS A 127 -16.59 -9.20 3.41
N VAL A 128 -15.34 -8.85 3.09
CA VAL A 128 -14.99 -7.52 2.56
C VAL A 128 -15.02 -7.50 1.05
N THR A 129 -15.83 -6.59 0.50
CA THR A 129 -15.88 -6.27 -0.94
C THR A 129 -15.45 -4.81 -1.11
N PRO A 130 -14.17 -4.52 -1.34
CA PRO A 130 -13.66 -3.15 -1.36
C PRO A 130 -14.06 -2.38 -2.62
N ILE A 131 -14.03 -1.05 -2.51
CA ILE A 131 -14.00 -0.14 -3.65
C ILE A 131 -12.55 0.31 -3.84
N ILE A 132 -11.90 -0.17 -4.89
CA ILE A 132 -10.53 0.20 -5.22
C ILE A 132 -10.51 1.57 -5.88
N VAL A 133 -9.78 2.51 -5.31
CA VAL A 133 -9.59 3.86 -5.87
C VAL A 133 -8.16 3.96 -6.40
N ALA A 134 -8.03 4.27 -7.69
CA ALA A 134 -6.72 4.38 -8.33
C ALA A 134 -6.68 5.58 -9.30
N ASP A 135 -5.48 6.12 -9.49
CA ASP A 135 -5.27 7.26 -10.38
C ASP A 135 -5.23 6.84 -11.86
N SER A 136 -5.04 7.82 -12.73
CA SER A 136 -4.94 7.62 -14.18
C SER A 136 -3.65 6.90 -14.65
N GLY A 137 -2.74 6.55 -13.76
CA GLY A 137 -1.58 5.68 -14.03
C GLY A 137 -1.96 4.21 -14.19
N PHE A 138 -3.10 3.82 -13.61
CA PHE A 138 -3.66 2.48 -13.77
C PHE A 138 -4.56 2.42 -15.00
N ARG A 139 -4.46 1.32 -15.76
CA ARG A 139 -5.15 1.17 -17.04
C ARG A 139 -6.24 0.09 -16.97
N THR A 140 -7.07 0.02 -17.99
CA THR A 140 -8.16 -0.96 -18.13
C THR A 140 -7.83 -2.39 -17.67
N PRO A 141 -6.65 -2.99 -17.98
CA PRO A 141 -6.35 -4.33 -17.51
C PRO A 141 -6.26 -4.47 -15.99
N PHE A 142 -5.89 -3.40 -15.26
CA PHE A 142 -5.90 -3.38 -13.81
C PHE A 142 -7.33 -3.43 -13.27
N PHE A 143 -8.22 -2.59 -13.79
CA PHE A 143 -9.61 -2.53 -13.35
C PHE A 143 -10.39 -3.81 -13.68
N ARG A 144 -10.10 -4.44 -14.83
CA ARG A 144 -10.67 -5.76 -15.15
C ARG A 144 -10.25 -6.86 -14.17
N GLU A 145 -9.01 -6.80 -13.66
CA GLU A 145 -8.56 -7.73 -12.60
C GLU A 145 -9.30 -7.46 -11.29
N VAL A 146 -9.53 -6.19 -10.93
CA VAL A 146 -10.35 -5.80 -9.77
C VAL A 146 -11.78 -6.36 -9.89
N GLU A 147 -12.41 -6.21 -11.07
CA GLU A 147 -13.74 -6.75 -11.35
C GLU A 147 -13.78 -8.30 -11.26
N SER A 148 -12.70 -8.98 -11.66
CA SER A 148 -12.63 -10.45 -11.61
C SER A 148 -12.68 -11.02 -10.21
N PHE A 149 -12.37 -10.21 -9.19
CA PHE A 149 -12.51 -10.55 -7.77
C PHE A 149 -13.91 -10.21 -7.20
N GLY A 150 -14.82 -9.69 -8.03
CA GLY A 150 -16.11 -9.17 -7.56
C GLY A 150 -16.02 -7.84 -6.82
N TRP A 151 -14.89 -7.14 -6.94
CA TRP A 151 -14.66 -5.85 -6.30
C TRP A 151 -15.15 -4.68 -7.16
N HIS A 152 -15.43 -3.56 -6.53
CA HIS A 152 -15.76 -2.31 -7.20
C HIS A 152 -14.52 -1.45 -7.39
N TRP A 153 -14.59 -0.47 -8.29
CA TRP A 153 -13.50 0.47 -8.50
C TRP A 153 -13.97 1.86 -8.88
N LEU A 154 -13.14 2.85 -8.56
CA LEU A 154 -13.24 4.23 -8.97
C LEU A 154 -11.88 4.65 -9.54
N GLY A 155 -11.83 4.95 -10.83
CA GLY A 155 -10.60 5.33 -11.54
C GLY A 155 -10.66 6.75 -12.06
N ARG A 156 -9.56 7.50 -11.94
CA ARG A 156 -9.42 8.79 -12.62
C ARG A 156 -9.24 8.57 -14.11
N ILE A 157 -10.09 9.22 -14.92
CA ILE A 157 -10.06 9.16 -16.39
C ILE A 157 -9.22 10.33 -16.92
N ARG A 158 -8.38 10.08 -17.92
CA ARG A 158 -7.67 11.13 -18.69
C ARG A 158 -8.45 11.51 -19.93
N ASN A 159 -8.20 12.73 -20.46
CA ASN A 159 -8.86 13.29 -21.66
C ASN A 159 -8.77 12.44 -22.94
N ARG A 160 -8.07 11.30 -22.91
CA ARG A 160 -7.89 10.39 -24.06
C ARG A 160 -8.69 9.10 -23.93
N ASP A 161 -9.43 8.92 -22.85
CA ASP A 161 -10.18 7.70 -22.60
C ASP A 161 -11.56 7.79 -23.26
N PHE A 162 -11.99 6.69 -23.86
CA PHE A 162 -13.33 6.54 -24.42
C PHE A 162 -14.19 5.73 -23.47
N ILE A 163 -15.40 6.24 -23.18
CA ILE A 163 -16.36 5.55 -22.34
C ILE A 163 -17.49 5.01 -23.23
N ALA A 164 -17.74 3.70 -23.17
CA ALA A 164 -18.93 3.09 -23.69
C ALA A 164 -19.95 2.96 -22.57
N TRP A 165 -21.09 3.62 -22.71
CA TRP A 165 -22.24 3.38 -21.84
C TRP A 165 -23.13 2.33 -22.53
N ALA A 166 -23.68 1.38 -21.78
CA ALA A 166 -24.46 0.28 -22.34
C ALA A 166 -25.34 0.70 -23.53
N ASN A 167 -25.09 0.12 -24.70
CA ASN A 167 -25.78 0.36 -25.98
C ASN A 167 -25.67 1.77 -26.60
N ARG A 168 -24.68 2.58 -26.24
CA ARG A 168 -24.39 3.86 -26.92
C ARG A 168 -22.97 3.88 -27.51
N PRO A 169 -22.76 4.60 -28.63
CA PRO A 169 -21.43 4.69 -29.25
C PRO A 169 -20.43 5.36 -28.29
N LEU A 170 -19.17 4.93 -28.39
CA LEU A 170 -18.05 5.48 -27.65
C LEU A 170 -18.00 7.02 -27.77
N LYS A 171 -18.12 7.73 -26.66
CA LYS A 171 -17.92 9.18 -26.59
C LYS A 171 -16.65 9.47 -25.81
N LYS A 172 -15.85 10.40 -26.33
CA LYS A 172 -14.69 10.96 -25.63
C LYS A 172 -15.22 11.81 -24.48
N LEU A 173 -14.88 11.45 -23.23
CA LEU A 173 -15.22 12.28 -22.08
C LEU A 173 -14.20 13.42 -21.99
N ILE A 174 -14.61 14.64 -22.29
CA ILE A 174 -13.84 15.85 -22.02
C ILE A 174 -14.37 16.40 -20.70
N LEU A 175 -13.66 16.19 -19.62
CA LEU A 175 -13.88 16.92 -18.38
C LEU A 175 -13.16 18.28 -18.55
N SER A 176 -13.91 19.34 -18.79
CA SER A 176 -13.44 20.71 -18.65
C SER A 176 -13.42 21.06 -17.16
N TYR A 177 -12.26 21.49 -16.66
CA TYR A 177 -12.12 22.12 -15.35
C TYR A 177 -12.41 23.61 -15.47
#